data_9dd8d9d16349bcfac5d027541afec663
#
_entry.id   9dd8d9d16349bcfac5d027541afec663
#
_cell.length_a   1.000
_cell.length_b   1.000
_cell.length_c   1.000
_cell.angle_alpha   90.00
_cell.angle_beta   90.00
_cell.angle_gamma   90.00
#
_symmetry.space_group_name_H-M   'P 1'
#
loop_
_entity.id
_entity.type
_entity.pdbx_description
1 polymer ?
#
loop_
_entity_poly.entity_id
_entity_poly.type
_entity_poly.pdbx_seq_one_letter_code
_entity_poly.pdbx_strand_id
1 'polypeptide(L)'
;MNICGKKVNGKMVLYSLIKKNDKEVKYEYYPEGNKDKKGILIFDANTKNIKEIEPSEEDYIIIHTVEEQNRLRNSLNDMRRESGRKLLTEEEWPTATEDVEFYSYASKVIDKISMELNKLNSFPKEGSVVWY
;
A
#
# COMPACT_ATOMS: atom_id res chain seq x y z
N MET A 1 3.07 33.77 -0.75
CA MET A 1 3.19 33.22 -0.72
C MET A 1 3.33 32.35 -0.62
N ASN A 2 3.43 32.00 -0.41
CA ASN A 2 3.58 31.27 -0.23
C ASN A 2 3.85 30.33 -0.27
N ILE A 3 3.99 30.29 -0.02
CA ILE A 3 4.14 29.56 0.10
C ILE A 3 4.47 28.71 -0.06
N CYS A 4 4.73 29.00 0.03
CA CYS A 4 4.89 28.36 -0.01
C CYS A 4 4.89 27.40 -0.10
N GLY A 5 4.89 27.38 -0.34
CA GLY A 5 4.75 26.61 -0.24
C GLY A 5 4.97 25.60 -0.26
N LYS A 6 5.01 25.71 0.11
CA LYS A 6 5.10 24.83 0.33
C LYS A 6 4.86 23.83 -0.10
N LYS A 7 5.19 24.46 -0.44
CA LYS A 7 4.60 23.47 -0.91
C LYS A 7 4.61 22.17 -0.29
N VAL A 8 3.97 22.01 0.28
CA VAL A 8 3.87 20.76 0.99
C VAL A 8 3.95 19.61 0.01
N ASN A 9 4.83 18.67 0.27
CA ASN A 9 4.98 17.51 -0.59
C ASN A 9 4.20 16.31 -0.06
N GLY A 10 3.42 16.51 1.00
CA GLY A 10 2.63 15.46 1.58
C GLY A 10 1.45 15.02 0.73
N LYS A 11 1.11 13.75 0.83
CA LYS A 11 -0.05 13.17 0.18
C LYS A 11 -0.92 12.49 1.22
N MET A 12 -2.21 12.35 0.92
CA MET A 12 -3.12 11.68 1.83
C MET A 12 -4.22 10.97 1.05
N VAL A 13 -4.82 9.98 1.68
CA VAL A 13 -5.97 9.28 1.14
C VAL A 13 -6.88 8.88 2.30
N LEU A 14 -8.18 9.06 2.10
CA LEU A 14 -9.19 8.62 3.05
C LEU A 14 -9.81 7.33 2.53
N TYR A 15 -10.32 6.50 3.42
CA TYR A 15 -11.04 5.30 3.00
C TYR A 15 -12.20 5.02 3.95
N SER A 16 -13.22 4.35 3.42
CA SER A 16 -14.43 4.05 4.15
C SER A 16 -15.00 2.70 3.72
N LEU A 17 -15.37 1.88 4.71
CA LEU A 17 -16.03 0.61 4.48
C LEU A 17 -17.47 0.88 4.04
N ILE A 18 -17.85 0.38 2.88
CA ILE A 18 -19.20 0.63 2.35
C ILE A 18 -20.08 -0.63 2.29
N LYS A 19 -19.47 -1.81 2.33
CA LYS A 19 -20.22 -3.05 2.30
C LYS A 19 -19.40 -4.19 2.90
N LYS A 20 -20.04 -5.03 3.66
CA LYS A 20 -19.39 -6.20 4.24
C LYS A 20 -20.40 -7.35 4.32
N ASN A 21 -20.00 -8.51 3.81
CA ASN A 21 -20.79 -9.73 3.92
C ASN A 21 -19.86 -10.92 4.10
N ASP A 22 -20.39 -12.13 4.04
CA ASP A 22 -19.63 -13.36 4.28
C ASP A 22 -18.53 -13.60 3.23
N LYS A 23 -18.66 -13.01 2.07
CA LYS A 23 -17.75 -13.26 0.93
C LYS A 23 -16.80 -12.11 0.66
N GLU A 24 -17.29 -10.90 0.77
CA GLU A 24 -16.54 -9.70 0.34
C GLU A 24 -16.63 -8.56 1.32
N VAL A 25 -15.57 -7.75 1.34
CA VAL A 25 -15.53 -6.50 2.09
C VAL A 25 -15.15 -5.41 1.10
N LYS A 26 -16.03 -4.44 0.92
CA LYS A 26 -15.85 -3.39 -0.09
C LYS A 26 -15.58 -2.04 0.55
N TYR A 27 -14.54 -1.37 0.05
CA TYR A 27 -14.16 -0.03 0.49
C TYR A 27 -14.19 0.94 -0.68
N GLU A 28 -14.48 2.18 -0.36
CA GLU A 28 -14.19 3.30 -1.25
C GLU A 28 -12.97 4.02 -0.67
N TYR A 29 -12.12 4.54 -1.54
CA TYR A 29 -11.02 5.38 -1.07
C TYR A 29 -11.00 6.67 -1.88
N TYR A 30 -10.52 7.74 -1.25
CA TYR A 30 -10.62 9.08 -1.79
C TYR A 30 -9.25 9.75 -1.77
N PRO A 31 -8.53 9.72 -2.91
CA PRO A 31 -7.24 10.42 -3.00
C PRO A 31 -7.40 11.89 -2.66
N GLU A 32 -6.54 12.39 -1.80
CA GLU A 32 -6.56 13.78 -1.29
C GLU A 32 -7.91 14.18 -0.69
N GLY A 33 -8.69 13.20 -0.24
CA GLY A 33 -10.00 13.44 0.35
C GLY A 33 -11.10 13.79 -0.66
N ASN A 34 -10.81 13.71 -1.94
CA ASN A 34 -11.76 14.11 -2.98
C ASN A 34 -12.71 12.96 -3.33
N LYS A 35 -13.96 13.09 -2.92
CA LYS A 35 -14.96 12.03 -3.14
C LYS A 35 -15.39 11.88 -4.60
N ASP A 36 -15.13 12.87 -5.43
CA ASP A 36 -15.42 12.79 -6.86
C ASP A 36 -14.38 11.93 -7.60
N LYS A 37 -13.27 11.64 -6.94
CA LYS A 37 -12.16 10.87 -7.51
C LYS A 37 -11.98 9.54 -6.82
N LYS A 38 -13.05 8.95 -6.36
CA LYS A 38 -12.98 7.72 -5.58
C LYS A 38 -12.51 6.52 -6.40
N GLY A 39 -11.87 5.58 -5.70
CA GLY A 39 -11.59 4.25 -6.21
C GLY A 39 -12.28 3.22 -5.33
N ILE A 40 -12.24 1.97 -5.75
CA ILE A 40 -12.92 0.88 -5.05
C ILE A 40 -11.91 -0.23 -4.78
N LEU A 41 -11.98 -0.79 -3.56
CA LEU A 41 -11.20 -1.97 -3.19
C LEU A 41 -12.16 -3.04 -2.70
N ILE A 42 -11.96 -4.26 -3.17
CA ILE A 42 -12.74 -5.40 -2.71
C ILE A 42 -11.78 -6.44 -2.15
N PHE A 43 -12.00 -6.81 -0.88
CA PHE A 43 -11.23 -7.84 -0.21
C PHE A 43 -12.07 -9.11 -0.11
N ASP A 44 -11.40 -10.25 -0.11
CA ASP A 44 -12.04 -11.53 0.21
C ASP A 44 -12.22 -11.58 1.73
N ALA A 45 -13.43 -11.82 2.19
CA ALA A 45 -13.73 -11.80 3.62
C ALA A 45 -13.08 -12.96 4.37
N ASN A 46 -12.78 -14.06 3.70
CA ASN A 46 -12.21 -15.26 4.32
C ASN A 46 -10.68 -15.24 4.32
N THR A 47 -10.07 -15.01 3.15
CA THR A 47 -8.62 -14.99 3.04
C THR A 47 -8.03 -13.66 3.47
N LYS A 48 -8.85 -12.59 3.49
CA LYS A 48 -8.46 -11.23 3.85
C LYS A 48 -7.50 -10.59 2.85
N ASN A 49 -7.38 -11.19 1.68
CA ASN A 49 -6.54 -10.67 0.60
C ASN A 49 -7.36 -9.78 -0.31
N ILE A 50 -6.66 -8.84 -0.98
CA ILE A 50 -7.31 -8.01 -1.99
C ILE A 50 -7.78 -8.90 -3.15
N LYS A 51 -9.00 -8.69 -3.59
CA LYS A 51 -9.61 -9.47 -4.65
C LYS A 51 -9.75 -8.67 -5.94
N GLU A 52 -10.09 -7.40 -5.81
CA GLU A 52 -10.32 -6.55 -6.97
C GLU A 52 -10.03 -5.10 -6.63
N ILE A 53 -9.48 -4.38 -7.58
CA ILE A 53 -9.20 -2.95 -7.46
C ILE A 53 -9.81 -2.24 -8.66
N GLU A 54 -10.66 -1.23 -8.40
CA GLU A 54 -11.11 -0.30 -9.43
C GLU A 54 -10.42 1.02 -9.09
N PRO A 55 -9.33 1.34 -9.79
CA PRO A 55 -8.50 2.49 -9.38
C PRO A 55 -9.21 3.81 -9.57
N SER A 56 -8.83 4.77 -8.72
CA SER A 56 -9.22 6.17 -8.89
C SER A 56 -8.54 6.72 -10.12
N GLU A 57 -9.13 7.73 -10.75
CA GLU A 57 -8.45 8.41 -11.87
C GLU A 57 -7.21 9.17 -11.40
N GLU A 58 -7.05 9.38 -10.08
CA GLU A 58 -5.86 9.99 -9.51
C GLU A 58 -4.74 8.97 -9.26
N ASP A 59 -5.04 7.69 -9.35
CA ASP A 59 -4.01 6.66 -9.23
C ASP A 59 -3.13 6.64 -10.47
N TYR A 60 -1.85 6.42 -10.26
CA TYR A 60 -0.92 6.12 -11.33
C TYR A 60 -0.17 4.84 -10.97
N ILE A 61 0.35 4.18 -11.99
CA ILE A 61 1.05 2.91 -11.77
C ILE A 61 2.50 3.20 -11.41
N ILE A 62 2.94 2.59 -10.31
CA ILE A 62 4.32 2.61 -9.86
C ILE A 62 4.90 1.25 -10.20
N ILE A 63 6.05 1.24 -10.87
CA ILE A 63 6.71 0.00 -11.25
C ILE A 63 8.01 -0.14 -10.48
N HIS A 64 8.16 -1.26 -9.77
CA HIS A 64 9.43 -1.63 -9.15
C HIS A 64 10.04 -2.71 -10.01
N THR A 65 11.14 -2.38 -10.68
CA THR A 65 11.81 -3.31 -11.58
C THR A 65 12.54 -4.39 -10.80
N VAL A 66 12.85 -5.49 -11.49
CA VAL A 66 13.66 -6.56 -10.91
C VAL A 66 14.97 -5.99 -10.36
N GLU A 67 15.61 -5.10 -11.11
CA GLU A 67 16.88 -4.50 -10.70
C GLU A 67 16.75 -3.67 -9.45
N GLU A 68 15.70 -2.86 -9.35
CA GLU A 68 15.46 -2.06 -8.15
C GLU A 68 15.20 -2.93 -6.93
N GLN A 69 14.37 -3.95 -7.09
CA GLN A 69 14.02 -4.85 -5.99
C GLN A 69 15.27 -5.57 -5.47
N ASN A 70 16.10 -6.08 -6.37
CA ASN A 70 17.31 -6.81 -5.98
C ASN A 70 18.38 -5.88 -5.43
N ARG A 71 18.46 -4.67 -5.94
CA ARG A 71 19.40 -3.67 -5.42
C ARG A 71 19.07 -3.34 -3.96
N LEU A 72 17.79 -3.17 -3.67
CA LEU A 72 17.33 -2.88 -2.32
C LEU A 72 17.64 -4.04 -1.38
N ARG A 73 17.37 -5.26 -1.83
CA ARG A 73 17.69 -6.48 -1.07
C ARG A 73 19.20 -6.56 -0.76
N ASN A 74 20.01 -6.33 -1.78
CA ASN A 74 21.47 -6.42 -1.62
C ASN A 74 22.01 -5.32 -0.70
N SER A 75 21.47 -4.11 -0.83
CA SER A 75 21.86 -3.00 0.05
C SER A 75 21.54 -3.31 1.51
N LEU A 76 20.37 -3.89 1.76
CA LEU A 76 19.99 -4.26 3.12
C LEU A 76 20.90 -5.35 3.68
N ASN A 77 21.27 -6.33 2.86
CA ASN A 77 22.20 -7.38 3.29
C ASN A 77 23.59 -6.81 3.54
N ASP A 78 24.03 -5.83 2.75
CA ASP A 78 25.31 -5.17 2.99
C ASP A 78 25.31 -4.44 4.33
N MET A 79 24.22 -3.76 4.65
CA MET A 79 24.06 -3.08 5.93
C MET A 79 24.05 -4.07 7.09
N ARG A 80 23.41 -5.21 6.93
CA ARG A 80 23.38 -6.26 7.94
C ARG A 80 24.77 -6.85 8.17
N ARG A 81 25.50 -7.06 7.08
CA ARG A 81 26.88 -7.58 7.17
C ARG A 81 27.77 -6.61 7.94
N GLU A 82 27.67 -5.32 7.63
CA GLU A 82 28.48 -4.29 8.32
C GLU A 82 28.16 -4.18 9.80
N SER A 83 26.89 -4.40 10.17
CA SER A 83 26.48 -4.32 11.58
C SER A 83 26.59 -5.64 12.31
N GLY A 84 27.11 -6.68 11.66
CA GLY A 84 27.27 -7.99 12.28
C GLY A 84 25.98 -8.77 12.39
N ARG A 85 24.94 -8.36 11.68
CA ARG A 85 23.66 -9.06 11.71
C ARG A 85 23.64 -10.19 10.69
N LYS A 86 22.77 -11.15 10.94
CA LYS A 86 22.55 -12.25 10.02
C LYS A 86 21.95 -11.73 8.72
N LEU A 87 22.42 -12.23 7.59
CA LEU A 87 21.88 -11.83 6.29
C LEU A 87 20.48 -12.38 6.08
N LEU A 88 19.71 -11.70 5.25
CA LEU A 88 18.39 -12.19 4.84
C LEU A 88 18.57 -13.41 3.92
N THR A 89 17.75 -14.42 4.15
CA THR A 89 17.78 -15.64 3.32
C THR A 89 16.82 -15.47 2.15
N GLU A 90 16.91 -16.36 1.18
CA GLU A 90 15.97 -16.38 0.06
C GLU A 90 14.53 -16.60 0.53
N GLU A 91 14.33 -17.34 1.62
CA GLU A 91 12.99 -17.55 2.19
C GLU A 91 12.41 -16.29 2.79
N GLU A 92 13.25 -15.50 3.46
CA GLU A 92 12.82 -14.27 4.10
C GLU A 92 12.56 -13.16 3.09
N TRP A 93 13.39 -13.09 2.07
CA TRP A 93 13.28 -12.09 1.02
C TRP A 93 13.81 -12.69 -0.29
N PRO A 94 12.95 -13.33 -1.09
CA PRO A 94 13.38 -13.97 -2.34
C PRO A 94 13.96 -12.96 -3.32
N THR A 95 14.90 -13.42 -4.11
CA THR A 95 15.43 -12.65 -5.23
C THR A 95 14.29 -12.40 -6.20
N ALA A 96 14.12 -11.15 -6.61
CA ALA A 96 13.06 -10.78 -7.55
C ALA A 96 13.34 -11.37 -8.93
N THR A 97 12.29 -11.87 -9.57
CA THR A 97 12.37 -12.47 -10.91
C THR A 97 11.50 -11.73 -11.91
N GLU A 98 10.65 -10.82 -11.46
CA GLU A 98 9.80 -10.04 -12.34
C GLU A 98 9.48 -8.68 -11.72
N ASP A 99 9.12 -7.73 -12.58
CA ASP A 99 8.74 -6.40 -12.14
C ASP A 99 7.41 -6.47 -11.39
N VAL A 100 7.24 -5.55 -10.43
CA VAL A 100 5.99 -5.44 -9.66
C VAL A 100 5.35 -4.09 -9.96
N GLU A 101 4.06 -4.11 -10.23
CA GLU A 101 3.29 -2.90 -10.48
C GLU A 101 2.23 -2.74 -9.40
N PHE A 102 2.00 -1.50 -8.98
CA PHE A 102 0.94 -1.20 -8.03
C PHE A 102 0.43 0.23 -8.21
N TYR A 103 -0.77 0.49 -7.72
CA TYR A 103 -1.40 1.80 -7.83
C TYR A 103 -0.95 2.70 -6.67
N SER A 104 -0.69 3.97 -6.99
CA SER A 104 -0.11 4.92 -6.04
C SER A 104 -0.93 5.12 -4.76
N TYR A 105 -2.23 5.34 -4.89
CA TYR A 105 -3.09 5.55 -3.72
C TYR A 105 -3.66 4.24 -3.19
N ALA A 106 -4.13 3.38 -4.07
CA ALA A 106 -4.74 2.11 -3.68
C ALA A 106 -3.81 1.27 -2.82
N SER A 107 -2.52 1.19 -3.19
CA SER A 107 -1.55 0.38 -2.44
C SER A 107 -1.40 0.87 -1.01
N LYS A 108 -1.43 2.18 -0.78
CA LYS A 108 -1.32 2.76 0.56
C LYS A 108 -2.51 2.37 1.42
N VAL A 109 -3.71 2.38 0.84
CA VAL A 109 -4.93 1.98 1.55
C VAL A 109 -4.90 0.49 1.86
N ILE A 110 -4.51 -0.33 0.90
CA ILE A 110 -4.43 -1.79 1.08
C ILE A 110 -3.47 -2.12 2.23
N ASP A 111 -2.29 -1.49 2.25
CA ASP A 111 -1.30 -1.70 3.29
C ASP A 111 -1.84 -1.29 4.67
N LYS A 112 -2.52 -0.16 4.73
CA LYS A 112 -3.09 0.34 5.97
C LYS A 112 -4.18 -0.59 6.49
N ILE A 113 -5.09 -1.02 5.62
CA ILE A 113 -6.17 -1.94 5.99
C ILE A 113 -5.58 -3.27 6.46
N SER A 114 -4.59 -3.78 5.76
CA SER A 114 -3.92 -5.04 6.12
C SER A 114 -3.25 -4.93 7.48
N MET A 115 -2.59 -3.82 7.75
CA MET A 115 -1.93 -3.58 9.03
C MET A 115 -2.95 -3.52 10.17
N GLU A 116 -4.05 -2.78 9.98
CA GLU A 116 -5.10 -2.67 10.99
C GLU A 116 -5.80 -4.03 11.21
N LEU A 117 -5.99 -4.79 10.13
CA LEU A 117 -6.59 -6.11 10.19
C LEU A 117 -5.75 -7.06 11.03
N ASN A 118 -4.43 -7.05 10.84
CA ASN A 118 -3.51 -7.87 11.62
C ASN A 118 -3.49 -7.45 13.09
N LYS A 119 -3.59 -6.16 13.35
CA LYS A 119 -3.53 -5.60 14.69
C LYS A 119 -4.83 -5.80 15.46
N LEU A 120 -5.97 -5.56 14.82
CA LEU A 120 -7.30 -5.56 15.45
C LEU A 120 -8.09 -6.84 15.18
N ASN A 121 -7.60 -7.67 14.27
CA ASN A 121 -8.28 -8.89 13.83
C ASN A 121 -9.69 -8.62 13.28
N SER A 122 -9.89 -7.45 12.71
CA SER A 122 -11.15 -7.06 12.07
C SER A 122 -10.90 -5.97 11.04
N PHE A 123 -11.76 -5.92 10.03
CA PHE A 123 -11.66 -4.88 9.00
C PHE A 123 -12.03 -3.53 9.59
N PRO A 124 -11.17 -2.50 9.43
CA PRO A 124 -11.49 -1.16 9.94
C PRO A 124 -12.66 -0.54 9.18
N LYS A 125 -13.40 0.34 9.85
CA LYS A 125 -14.55 1.00 9.23
C LYS A 125 -14.13 2.15 8.32
N GLU A 126 -13.13 2.92 8.77
CA GLU A 126 -12.65 4.07 8.01
C GLU A 126 -11.28 4.48 8.53
N GLY A 127 -10.62 5.31 7.78
CA GLY A 127 -9.32 5.80 8.20
C GLY A 127 -8.67 6.67 7.14
N SER A 128 -7.42 6.98 7.40
CA SER A 128 -6.63 7.79 6.49
C SER A 128 -5.18 7.32 6.48
N VAL A 129 -4.49 7.63 5.38
CA VAL A 129 -3.06 7.40 5.26
C VAL A 129 -2.44 8.71 4.79
N VAL A 130 -1.35 9.10 5.43
CA VAL A 130 -0.61 10.31 5.07
C VAL A 130 0.85 9.92 4.87
N TRP A 131 1.46 10.41 3.81
CA TRP A 131 2.89 10.15 3.56
C TRP A 131 3.52 11.33 2.83
N TYR A 132 4.85 11.38 2.88
CA TYR A 132 5.62 12.50 2.34
C TYR A 132 6.66 12.05 1.34
#